data_c3e0c305384c6887d65606aefb99d6f3
#
_entry.id   c3e0c305384c6887d65606aefb99d6f3
#
_cell.length_a   1.000
_cell.length_b   1.000
_cell.length_c   1.000
_cell.angle_alpha   90.00
_cell.angle_beta   90.00
_cell.angle_gamma   90.00
#
_symmetry.space_group_name_H-M   'P 1'
#
loop_
_entity.id
_entity.type
_entity.pdbx_description
1 polymer ?
#
loop_
_entity_poly.entity_id
_entity_poly.type
_entity_poly.pdbx_seq_one_letter_code
_entity_poly.pdbx_strand_id
1 'polypeptide(L)'
;SDDWVNKEAYVQILKTLYELLRGPQTVDLLISNFVYEKQGATRKKIMQYRKCLPKDRIFGWEEVKHMPKGKYLLMHSMIYRTKLLHECNLELPKHTFYVDNLFAFEPLPYVKNLYYLDVNFYRYFIGRDDQSVNEKVMIKRIDQQIRVNKLMVDAYINCKSTNKQLKAYMFSYLDIITTISSIMLIRANTEESLQKKKELLEYIRTENKQVYRKLRHSLFGRVMNLPGRSGRKM
;
A
#
# COMPACT_ATOMS: atom_id res chain seq x y z
N SER A 1 2.42 9.43 18.93
CA SER A 1 2.20 8.20 18.16
C SER A 1 2.05 7.04 19.12
N ASP A 2 1.13 6.13 18.82
CA ASP A 2 0.90 4.94 19.66
C ASP A 2 1.79 3.77 19.20
N ASP A 3 2.47 3.97 18.11
CA ASP A 3 3.37 3.00 17.50
C ASP A 3 4.77 3.11 18.06
N TRP A 4 5.53 2.02 18.03
CA TRP A 4 6.94 1.97 18.46
C TRP A 4 7.75 1.03 17.58
N VAL A 5 9.05 0.98 17.83
CA VAL A 5 9.97 0.08 17.13
C VAL A 5 10.64 -0.89 18.12
N ASN A 6 10.97 -2.09 17.64
CA ASN A 6 11.78 -3.04 18.39
C ASN A 6 13.26 -2.61 18.37
N LYS A 7 13.89 -2.47 19.51
CA LYS A 7 15.27 -1.96 19.66
C LYS A 7 16.31 -2.87 19.00
N GLU A 8 16.19 -4.18 19.18
CA GLU A 8 17.11 -5.16 18.61
C GLU A 8 17.03 -5.17 17.08
N ALA A 9 15.81 -5.13 16.53
CA ALA A 9 15.59 -5.03 15.10
C ALA A 9 16.11 -3.69 14.54
N TYR A 10 15.98 -2.59 15.29
CA TYR A 10 16.53 -1.28 14.91
C TYR A 10 18.06 -1.32 14.79
N VAL A 11 18.74 -1.90 15.78
CA VAL A 11 20.19 -2.09 15.74
C VAL A 11 20.62 -2.93 14.55
N GLN A 12 19.88 -4.00 14.22
CA GLN A 12 20.17 -4.84 13.05
C GLN A 12 20.00 -4.04 11.74
N ILE A 13 18.93 -3.25 11.62
CA ILE A 13 18.71 -2.39 10.44
C ILE A 13 19.87 -1.40 10.28
N LEU A 14 20.29 -0.72 11.36
CA LEU A 14 21.39 0.25 11.31
C LEU A 14 22.71 -0.42 10.90
N LYS A 15 23.03 -1.59 11.45
CA LYS A 15 24.22 -2.38 11.06
C LYS A 15 24.17 -2.75 9.58
N THR A 16 23.02 -3.29 9.11
CA THR A 16 22.83 -3.65 7.70
C THR A 16 22.98 -2.43 6.79
N LEU A 17 22.37 -1.29 7.13
CA LEU A 17 22.52 -0.06 6.35
C LEU A 17 23.96 0.43 6.30
N TYR A 18 24.68 0.37 7.43
CA TYR A 18 26.09 0.73 7.48
C TYR A 18 26.99 -0.15 6.59
N GLU A 19 26.73 -1.46 6.56
CA GLU A 19 27.41 -2.40 5.67
C GLU A 19 27.08 -2.13 4.19
N LEU A 20 25.80 -1.91 3.88
CA LEU A 20 25.33 -1.61 2.53
C LEU A 20 25.89 -0.29 1.98
N LEU A 21 26.08 0.74 2.82
CA LEU A 21 26.68 2.01 2.42
C LEU A 21 28.17 1.88 2.01
N ARG A 22 28.86 0.83 2.48
CA ARG A 22 30.25 0.52 2.12
C ARG A 22 30.35 -0.43 0.93
N GLY A 23 29.24 -1.00 0.52
CA GLY A 23 29.16 -1.91 -0.62
C GLY A 23 29.17 -1.17 -1.96
N PRO A 24 29.35 -1.92 -3.06
CA PRO A 24 29.43 -1.35 -4.40
C PRO A 24 28.08 -0.87 -4.95
N GLN A 25 26.98 -1.23 -4.31
CA GLN A 25 25.62 -0.93 -4.79
C GLN A 25 24.83 -0.15 -3.75
N THR A 26 24.15 0.89 -4.18
CA THR A 26 23.25 1.67 -3.33
C THR A 26 21.89 0.99 -3.23
N VAL A 27 21.37 0.80 -2.01
CA VAL A 27 20.01 0.33 -1.77
C VAL A 27 19.04 1.50 -1.79
N ASP A 28 17.97 1.39 -2.57
CA ASP A 28 16.92 2.39 -2.69
C ASP A 28 15.79 2.18 -1.67
N LEU A 29 15.46 0.92 -1.39
CA LEU A 29 14.40 0.53 -0.48
C LEU A 29 14.83 -0.68 0.36
N LEU A 30 15.00 -0.48 1.67
CA LEU A 30 15.09 -1.57 2.64
C LEU A 30 13.70 -1.89 3.16
N ILE A 31 13.34 -3.18 3.15
CA ILE A 31 12.06 -3.70 3.61
C ILE A 31 12.30 -4.52 4.87
N SER A 32 11.47 -4.30 5.90
CA SER A 32 11.42 -5.09 7.12
C SER A 32 10.00 -5.60 7.41
N ASN A 33 9.84 -6.48 8.38
CA ASN A 33 8.51 -6.88 8.83
C ASN A 33 7.92 -5.83 9.79
N PHE A 34 6.59 -5.82 9.88
CA PHE A 34 5.91 -5.14 10.96
C PHE A 34 4.93 -6.09 11.68
N VAL A 35 4.55 -5.72 12.88
CA VAL A 35 3.71 -6.53 13.76
C VAL A 35 2.49 -5.74 14.17
N TYR A 36 1.30 -6.30 13.96
CA TYR A 36 0.08 -5.76 14.55
C TYR A 36 0.05 -6.03 16.05
N GLU A 37 0.04 -4.96 16.83
CA GLU A 37 -0.14 -4.97 18.28
C GLU A 37 -1.59 -4.58 18.57
N LYS A 38 -2.46 -5.59 18.69
CA LYS A 38 -3.88 -5.34 18.96
C LYS A 38 -4.13 -5.35 20.46
N GLN A 39 -4.81 -4.32 20.96
CA GLN A 39 -5.21 -4.22 22.37
C GLN A 39 -6.00 -5.47 22.82
N GLY A 40 -5.59 -6.08 23.93
CA GLY A 40 -6.22 -7.27 24.49
C GLY A 40 -5.96 -8.58 23.75
N ALA A 41 -5.18 -8.58 22.65
CA ALA A 41 -4.87 -9.81 21.92
C ALA A 41 -3.59 -10.48 22.44
N THR A 42 -3.68 -11.79 22.76
CA THR A 42 -2.53 -12.61 23.16
C THR A 42 -1.66 -13.02 21.96
N ARG A 43 -2.27 -13.18 20.78
CA ARG A 43 -1.55 -13.56 19.55
C ARG A 43 -1.31 -12.34 18.65
N LYS A 44 -0.05 -12.14 18.28
CA LYS A 44 0.37 -11.06 17.39
C LYS A 44 0.38 -11.53 15.93
N LYS A 45 -0.13 -10.70 15.02
CA LYS A 45 -0.06 -10.96 13.59
C LYS A 45 1.20 -10.29 13.01
N ILE A 46 2.11 -11.09 12.50
CA ILE A 46 3.34 -10.60 11.86
C ILE A 46 3.10 -10.52 10.35
N MET A 47 3.37 -9.35 9.79
CA MET A 47 3.41 -9.13 8.34
C MET A 47 4.85 -9.30 7.86
N GLN A 48 5.14 -10.44 7.23
CA GLN A 48 6.47 -10.82 6.77
C GLN A 48 6.44 -11.16 5.28
N TYR A 49 7.57 -10.97 4.59
CA TYR A 49 7.63 -11.04 3.12
C TYR A 49 8.57 -12.16 2.60
N ARG A 50 9.11 -13.01 3.48
CA ARG A 50 10.10 -14.08 3.18
C ARG A 50 9.68 -15.07 2.07
N LYS A 51 8.38 -15.20 1.79
CA LYS A 51 7.88 -16.05 0.70
C LYS A 51 7.88 -15.35 -0.67
N CYS A 52 7.97 -14.01 -0.65
CA CYS A 52 7.81 -13.18 -1.84
C CYS A 52 9.09 -12.43 -2.21
N LEU A 53 9.96 -12.16 -1.24
CA LEU A 53 11.18 -11.37 -1.41
C LEU A 53 12.42 -12.19 -1.08
N PRO A 54 13.51 -12.07 -1.85
CA PRO A 54 14.84 -12.57 -1.47
C PRO A 54 15.31 -11.93 -0.16
N LYS A 55 15.99 -12.71 0.70
CA LYS A 55 16.47 -12.23 2.00
C LYS A 55 17.96 -11.90 1.97
N ASP A 56 18.33 -10.93 2.79
CA ASP A 56 19.70 -10.64 3.20
C ASP A 56 20.67 -10.39 2.02
N ARG A 57 20.13 -9.90 0.90
CA ARG A 57 20.89 -9.47 -0.26
C ARG A 57 20.15 -8.41 -1.07
N ILE A 58 20.86 -7.70 -1.93
CA ILE A 58 20.27 -6.77 -2.89
C ILE A 58 19.61 -7.57 -4.02
N PHE A 59 18.44 -7.11 -4.47
CA PHE A 59 17.68 -7.70 -5.58
C PHE A 59 16.88 -6.62 -6.33
N GLY A 60 16.47 -6.94 -7.56
CA GLY A 60 15.60 -6.10 -8.37
C GLY A 60 14.14 -6.57 -8.36
N TRP A 61 13.26 -5.80 -9.01
CA TRP A 61 11.84 -6.16 -9.13
C TRP A 61 11.60 -7.48 -9.85
N GLU A 62 12.48 -7.89 -10.75
CA GLU A 62 12.40 -9.16 -11.51
C GLU A 62 12.45 -10.39 -10.62
N GLU A 63 13.00 -10.27 -9.41
CA GLU A 63 13.08 -11.35 -8.44
C GLU A 63 11.92 -11.36 -7.43
N VAL A 64 11.08 -10.31 -7.46
CA VAL A 64 9.90 -10.23 -6.59
C VAL A 64 8.84 -11.22 -7.05
N LYS A 65 8.51 -12.18 -6.17
CA LYS A 65 7.45 -13.16 -6.43
C LYS A 65 6.08 -12.55 -6.19
N HIS A 66 5.07 -13.15 -6.80
CA HIS A 66 3.67 -12.73 -6.59
C HIS A 66 3.31 -12.70 -5.10
N MET A 67 2.81 -11.57 -4.65
CA MET A 67 2.27 -11.43 -3.29
C MET A 67 0.84 -11.97 -3.23
N PRO A 68 0.48 -12.76 -2.21
CA PRO A 68 -0.90 -13.20 -2.01
C PRO A 68 -1.86 -12.01 -1.96
N LYS A 69 -3.09 -12.20 -2.42
CA LYS A 69 -4.13 -11.17 -2.39
C LYS A 69 -4.33 -10.60 -0.99
N GLY A 70 -4.41 -9.28 -0.89
CA GLY A 70 -4.52 -8.58 0.38
C GLY A 70 -3.18 -8.40 1.12
N LYS A 71 -2.06 -8.86 0.54
CA LYS A 71 -0.73 -8.65 1.09
C LYS A 71 0.03 -7.66 0.20
N TYR A 72 0.45 -6.56 0.80
CA TYR A 72 1.22 -5.50 0.14
C TYR A 72 2.15 -4.82 1.14
N LEU A 73 3.10 -4.04 0.65
CA LEU A 73 4.02 -3.28 1.48
C LEU A 73 3.31 -2.04 2.02
N LEU A 74 3.18 -1.96 3.33
CA LEU A 74 2.75 -0.74 4.01
C LEU A 74 3.97 0.11 4.37
N MET A 75 3.77 1.40 4.60
CA MET A 75 4.84 2.32 5.03
C MET A 75 5.61 1.79 6.25
N HIS A 76 4.94 1.05 7.14
CA HIS A 76 5.50 0.43 8.35
C HIS A 76 6.64 -0.56 8.08
N SER A 77 6.73 -1.07 6.86
CA SER A 77 7.78 -2.01 6.44
C SER A 77 8.82 -1.40 5.51
N MET A 78 8.72 -0.10 5.17
CA MET A 78 9.50 0.52 4.11
C MET A 78 10.45 1.58 4.66
N ILE A 79 11.73 1.47 4.30
CA ILE A 79 12.78 2.44 4.63
C ILE A 79 13.42 2.86 3.31
N TYR A 80 13.01 4.01 2.80
CA TYR A 80 13.54 4.57 1.56
C TYR A 80 14.84 5.33 1.74
N ARG A 81 15.70 5.29 0.76
CA ARG A 81 16.81 6.23 0.62
C ARG A 81 16.22 7.63 0.38
N THR A 82 16.51 8.57 1.25
CA THR A 82 15.94 9.93 1.21
C THR A 82 16.17 10.62 -0.14
N LYS A 83 17.35 10.45 -0.73
CA LYS A 83 17.67 11.03 -2.05
C LYS A 83 16.68 10.55 -3.14
N LEU A 84 16.25 9.28 -3.11
CA LEU A 84 15.25 8.76 -4.05
C LEU A 84 13.90 9.47 -3.91
N LEU A 85 13.47 9.77 -2.69
CA LEU A 85 12.22 10.49 -2.45
C LEU A 85 12.27 11.93 -3.01
N HIS A 86 13.43 12.57 -2.96
CA HIS A 86 13.64 13.87 -3.63
C HIS A 86 13.69 13.72 -5.15
N GLU A 87 14.38 12.70 -5.67
CA GLU A 87 14.50 12.44 -7.11
C GLU A 87 13.17 12.12 -7.78
N CYS A 88 12.23 11.48 -7.08
CA CYS A 88 10.89 11.22 -7.60
C CYS A 88 9.90 12.37 -7.35
N ASN A 89 10.34 13.49 -6.76
CA ASN A 89 9.51 14.64 -6.43
C ASN A 89 8.24 14.25 -5.66
N LEU A 90 8.39 13.36 -4.66
CA LEU A 90 7.25 12.92 -3.85
C LEU A 90 6.65 14.08 -3.07
N GLU A 91 5.41 14.44 -3.38
CA GLU A 91 4.64 15.44 -2.66
C GLU A 91 3.39 14.82 -2.04
N LEU A 92 3.32 14.80 -0.72
CA LEU A 92 2.15 14.28 -0.02
C LEU A 92 1.14 15.41 0.22
N PRO A 93 -0.16 15.21 -0.12
CA PRO A 93 -1.19 16.20 0.11
C PRO A 93 -1.30 16.58 1.59
N LYS A 94 -1.23 17.89 1.87
CA LYS A 94 -1.39 18.42 3.23
C LYS A 94 -2.80 18.14 3.76
N HIS A 95 -2.91 17.95 5.09
CA HIS A 95 -4.18 17.72 5.79
C HIS A 95 -5.03 16.59 5.20
N THR A 96 -4.38 15.54 4.67
CA THR A 96 -5.04 14.41 4.03
C THR A 96 -4.63 13.12 4.73
N PHE A 97 -5.62 12.32 5.15
CA PHE A 97 -5.39 10.97 5.67
C PHE A 97 -5.09 10.00 4.53
N TYR A 98 -4.49 8.86 4.86
CA TYR A 98 -4.18 7.76 3.91
C TYR A 98 -3.06 8.08 2.90
N VAL A 99 -2.34 9.19 3.08
CA VAL A 99 -1.18 9.55 2.25
C VAL A 99 0.00 8.59 2.39
N ASP A 100 -0.01 7.77 3.43
CA ASP A 100 0.89 6.63 3.61
C ASP A 100 0.86 5.66 2.41
N ASN A 101 -0.29 5.54 1.74
CA ASN A 101 -0.40 4.77 0.50
C ASN A 101 0.36 5.43 -0.66
N LEU A 102 0.37 6.77 -0.76
CA LEU A 102 1.17 7.48 -1.76
C LEU A 102 2.66 7.33 -1.48
N PHE A 103 3.07 7.52 -0.21
CA PHE A 103 4.44 7.28 0.24
C PHE A 103 4.94 5.87 -0.12
N ALA A 104 4.08 4.86 0.05
CA ALA A 104 4.43 3.49 -0.27
C ALA A 104 4.38 3.16 -1.77
N PHE A 105 3.67 3.95 -2.58
CA PHE A 105 3.34 3.61 -3.96
C PHE A 105 4.09 4.43 -5.02
N GLU A 106 4.11 5.76 -4.88
CA GLU A 106 4.64 6.65 -5.91
C GLU A 106 6.15 6.49 -6.16
N PRO A 107 7.00 6.22 -5.14
CA PRO A 107 8.43 6.05 -5.37
C PRO A 107 8.81 4.71 -6.03
N LEU A 108 7.92 3.71 -6.07
CA LEU A 108 8.25 2.36 -6.54
C LEU A 108 8.86 2.29 -7.95
N PRO A 109 8.42 3.07 -8.95
CA PRO A 109 9.03 3.07 -10.28
C PRO A 109 10.50 3.52 -10.31
N TYR A 110 10.96 4.24 -9.29
CA TYR A 110 12.31 4.76 -9.16
C TYR A 110 13.24 3.81 -8.40
N VAL A 111 12.66 2.86 -7.65
CA VAL A 111 13.40 1.84 -6.90
C VAL A 111 14.01 0.81 -7.85
N LYS A 112 15.33 0.72 -7.87
CA LYS A 112 16.09 -0.28 -8.64
C LYS A 112 16.59 -1.39 -7.73
N ASN A 113 17.16 -1.04 -6.59
CA ASN A 113 17.81 -1.93 -5.65
C ASN A 113 16.98 -2.04 -4.36
N LEU A 114 16.39 -3.21 -4.16
CA LEU A 114 15.66 -3.58 -2.95
C LEU A 114 16.56 -4.42 -2.03
N TYR A 115 16.29 -4.37 -0.74
CA TYR A 115 16.87 -5.25 0.25
C TYR A 115 15.80 -5.67 1.25
N TYR A 116 15.66 -6.95 1.55
CA TYR A 116 14.71 -7.43 2.56
C TYR A 116 15.45 -8.02 3.74
N LEU A 117 15.30 -7.38 4.91
CA LEU A 117 15.78 -7.85 6.20
C LEU A 117 14.61 -8.45 6.99
N ASP A 118 14.68 -9.75 7.27
CA ASP A 118 13.58 -10.51 7.90
C ASP A 118 13.54 -10.29 9.43
N VAL A 119 13.37 -9.02 9.85
CA VAL A 119 13.28 -8.62 11.27
C VAL A 119 11.95 -7.95 11.57
N ASN A 120 11.40 -8.21 12.75
CA ASN A 120 10.12 -7.66 13.20
C ASN A 120 10.32 -6.27 13.81
N PHE A 121 10.46 -5.26 12.95
CA PHE A 121 10.89 -3.91 13.34
C PHE A 121 9.76 -3.06 13.90
N TYR A 122 8.79 -2.72 13.06
CA TYR A 122 7.73 -1.77 13.40
C TYR A 122 6.60 -2.46 14.17
N ARG A 123 6.11 -1.81 15.23
CA ARG A 123 5.01 -2.24 16.08
C ARG A 123 3.81 -1.33 15.84
N TYR A 124 2.88 -1.80 15.03
CA TYR A 124 1.69 -1.06 14.65
C TYR A 124 0.56 -1.36 15.63
N PHE A 125 0.24 -0.38 16.48
CA PHE A 125 -0.83 -0.51 17.47
C PHE A 125 -2.18 -0.31 16.82
N ILE A 126 -3.10 -1.26 17.00
CA ILE A 126 -4.46 -1.22 16.45
C ILE A 126 -5.51 -1.60 17.50
N GLY A 127 -6.74 -1.16 17.26
CA GLY A 127 -7.92 -1.57 18.04
C GLY A 127 -8.57 -0.46 18.86
N ARG A 128 -8.15 0.80 18.70
CA ARG A 128 -8.85 1.94 19.27
C ARG A 128 -9.94 2.43 18.31
N ASP A 129 -11.03 2.95 18.87
CA ASP A 129 -12.21 3.41 18.11
C ASP A 129 -11.94 4.69 17.29
N ASP A 130 -10.96 5.50 17.69
CA ASP A 130 -10.61 6.77 17.05
C ASP A 130 -9.55 6.63 15.93
N GLN A 131 -9.05 5.43 15.68
CA GLN A 131 -8.01 5.19 14.67
C GLN A 131 -8.52 5.43 13.24
N SER A 132 -7.61 5.93 12.39
CA SER A 132 -7.89 6.22 10.96
C SER A 132 -8.39 5.01 10.18
N VAL A 133 -8.05 3.80 10.60
CA VAL A 133 -8.48 2.52 10.01
C VAL A 133 -9.80 2.00 10.56
N ASN A 134 -10.42 2.68 11.54
CA ASN A 134 -11.77 2.36 12.00
C ASN A 134 -12.78 2.66 10.89
N GLU A 135 -13.72 1.76 10.65
CA GLU A 135 -14.70 1.86 9.56
C GLU A 135 -15.50 3.17 9.58
N LYS A 136 -16.02 3.56 10.76
CA LYS A 136 -16.80 4.79 10.92
C LYS A 136 -15.96 6.03 10.59
N VAL A 137 -14.68 6.02 11.00
CA VAL A 137 -13.73 7.10 10.71
C VAL A 137 -13.40 7.14 9.22
N MET A 138 -13.21 5.97 8.59
CA MET A 138 -12.96 5.87 7.16
C MET A 138 -14.13 6.39 6.33
N ILE A 139 -15.37 6.02 6.68
CA ILE A 139 -16.57 6.52 5.99
C ILE A 139 -16.68 8.04 6.13
N LYS A 140 -16.43 8.59 7.32
CA LYS A 140 -16.44 10.06 7.54
C LYS A 140 -15.39 10.81 6.72
N ARG A 141 -14.27 10.13 6.40
CA ARG A 141 -13.14 10.69 5.64
C ARG A 141 -13.04 10.15 4.22
N ILE A 142 -14.15 9.64 3.68
CA ILE A 142 -14.14 8.92 2.40
C ILE A 142 -13.65 9.78 1.23
N ASP A 143 -13.88 11.08 1.25
CA ASP A 143 -13.42 11.98 0.18
C ASP A 143 -11.89 12.06 0.13
N GLN A 144 -11.21 11.96 1.28
CA GLN A 144 -9.76 11.91 1.32
C GLN A 144 -9.23 10.56 0.79
N GLN A 145 -9.90 9.45 1.12
CA GLN A 145 -9.59 8.14 0.58
C GLN A 145 -9.76 8.11 -0.96
N ILE A 146 -10.83 8.72 -1.48
CA ILE A 146 -11.07 8.84 -2.93
C ILE A 146 -9.97 9.69 -3.58
N ARG A 147 -9.58 10.80 -2.95
CA ARG A 147 -8.48 11.66 -3.43
C ARG A 147 -7.18 10.87 -3.57
N VAL A 148 -6.78 10.14 -2.51
CA VAL A 148 -5.58 9.31 -2.53
C VAL A 148 -5.69 8.21 -3.58
N ASN A 149 -6.84 7.55 -3.71
CA ASN A 149 -7.05 6.52 -4.73
C ASN A 149 -6.89 7.08 -6.16
N LYS A 150 -7.41 8.28 -6.46
CA LYS A 150 -7.22 8.94 -7.75
C LYS A 150 -5.75 9.23 -8.03
N LEU A 151 -5.01 9.78 -7.07
CA LEU A 151 -3.58 10.02 -7.20
C LEU A 151 -2.79 8.73 -7.46
N MET A 152 -3.15 7.62 -6.81
CA MET A 152 -2.55 6.31 -7.10
C MET A 152 -2.88 5.81 -8.52
N VAL A 153 -4.10 6.07 -9.03
CA VAL A 153 -4.46 5.76 -10.43
C VAL A 153 -3.55 6.53 -11.38
N ASP A 154 -3.38 7.83 -11.16
CA ASP A 154 -2.54 8.69 -11.99
C ASP A 154 -1.08 8.24 -11.96
N ALA A 155 -0.54 7.95 -10.77
CA ALA A 155 0.82 7.42 -10.61
C ALA A 155 1.00 6.08 -11.34
N TYR A 156 0.01 5.19 -11.32
CA TYR A 156 0.07 3.92 -12.03
C TYR A 156 0.05 4.10 -13.55
N ILE A 157 -0.83 4.97 -14.05
CA ILE A 157 -0.97 5.26 -15.49
C ILE A 157 0.30 5.90 -16.04
N ASN A 158 0.88 6.83 -15.29
CA ASN A 158 2.10 7.55 -15.66
C ASN A 158 3.38 6.76 -15.44
N CYS A 159 3.31 5.56 -14.84
CA CYS A 159 4.47 4.71 -14.61
C CYS A 159 5.09 4.24 -15.93
N LYS A 160 6.27 4.77 -16.25
CA LYS A 160 7.03 4.46 -17.49
C LYS A 160 7.84 3.16 -17.39
N SER A 161 7.91 2.51 -16.23
CA SER A 161 8.66 1.27 -16.06
C SER A 161 8.16 0.18 -16.99
N THR A 162 9.07 -0.58 -17.58
CA THR A 162 8.77 -1.78 -18.39
C THR A 162 8.82 -3.07 -17.57
N ASN A 163 9.25 -3.02 -16.31
CA ASN A 163 9.33 -4.18 -15.44
C ASN A 163 7.95 -4.75 -15.14
N LYS A 164 7.72 -5.99 -15.57
CA LYS A 164 6.42 -6.67 -15.49
C LYS A 164 6.02 -6.96 -14.04
N GLN A 165 6.97 -7.36 -13.19
CA GLN A 165 6.74 -7.69 -11.80
C GLN A 165 6.35 -6.44 -10.99
N LEU A 166 7.06 -5.33 -11.21
CA LEU A 166 6.70 -4.05 -10.61
C LEU A 166 5.30 -3.61 -11.03
N LYS A 167 4.98 -3.63 -12.32
CA LYS A 167 3.64 -3.26 -12.80
C LYS A 167 2.55 -4.15 -12.25
N ALA A 168 2.81 -5.45 -12.15
CA ALA A 168 1.85 -6.40 -11.55
C ALA A 168 1.65 -6.11 -10.05
N TYR A 169 2.72 -5.82 -9.32
CA TYR A 169 2.67 -5.45 -7.91
C TYR A 169 1.89 -4.14 -7.71
N MET A 170 2.22 -3.09 -8.45
CA MET A 170 1.53 -1.80 -8.38
C MET A 170 0.04 -1.94 -8.74
N PHE A 171 -0.29 -2.73 -9.77
CA PHE A 171 -1.68 -3.00 -10.11
C PHE A 171 -2.43 -3.72 -8.97
N SER A 172 -1.81 -4.72 -8.34
CA SER A 172 -2.41 -5.44 -7.21
C SER A 172 -2.66 -4.52 -6.01
N TYR A 173 -1.74 -3.60 -5.73
CA TYR A 173 -1.91 -2.61 -4.68
C TYR A 173 -3.06 -1.63 -5.01
N LEU A 174 -3.08 -1.09 -6.22
CA LEU A 174 -4.15 -0.22 -6.69
C LEU A 174 -5.52 -0.90 -6.61
N ASP A 175 -5.61 -2.19 -7.00
CA ASP A 175 -6.84 -2.99 -6.92
C ASP A 175 -7.36 -3.09 -5.47
N ILE A 176 -6.45 -3.29 -4.50
CA ILE A 176 -6.79 -3.31 -3.07
C ILE A 176 -7.34 -1.96 -2.61
N ILE A 177 -6.67 -0.86 -2.92
CA ILE A 177 -7.09 0.48 -2.47
C ILE A 177 -8.41 0.89 -3.12
N THR A 178 -8.59 0.61 -4.41
CA THR A 178 -9.85 0.86 -5.12
C THR A 178 -11.00 0.03 -4.54
N THR A 179 -10.68 -1.19 -4.11
CA THR A 179 -11.64 -2.07 -3.42
C THR A 179 -12.03 -1.52 -2.05
N ILE A 180 -11.07 -1.10 -1.25
CA ILE A 180 -11.31 -0.48 0.06
C ILE A 180 -12.20 0.76 -0.09
N SER A 181 -11.87 1.67 -1.02
CA SER A 181 -12.69 2.85 -1.32
C SER A 181 -14.12 2.46 -1.70
N SER A 182 -14.28 1.46 -2.56
CA SER A 182 -15.59 0.96 -2.99
C SER A 182 -16.40 0.33 -1.86
N ILE A 183 -15.76 -0.46 -0.99
CA ILE A 183 -16.40 -1.08 0.19
C ILE A 183 -16.91 0.01 1.13
N MET A 184 -16.09 1.00 1.47
CA MET A 184 -16.48 2.07 2.38
C MET A 184 -17.67 2.86 1.84
N LEU A 185 -17.68 3.15 0.54
CA LEU A 185 -18.79 3.82 -0.14
C LEU A 185 -20.08 2.98 -0.16
N ILE A 186 -19.97 1.66 -0.34
CA ILE A 186 -21.12 0.76 -0.25
C ILE A 186 -21.65 0.67 1.17
N ARG A 187 -20.76 0.59 2.17
CA ARG A 187 -21.14 0.47 3.59
C ARG A 187 -21.73 1.75 4.18
N ALA A 188 -21.33 2.92 3.67
CA ALA A 188 -21.97 4.19 4.00
C ALA A 188 -23.47 4.19 3.62
N ASN A 189 -23.86 3.43 2.59
CA ASN A 189 -25.23 3.12 2.18
C ASN A 189 -26.14 4.35 1.98
N THR A 190 -25.58 5.47 1.52
CA THR A 190 -26.32 6.67 1.10
C THR A 190 -26.31 6.79 -0.42
N GLU A 191 -27.28 7.49 -1.00
CA GLU A 191 -27.30 7.77 -2.44
C GLU A 191 -26.06 8.56 -2.86
N GLU A 192 -25.64 9.54 -2.05
CA GLU A 192 -24.41 10.31 -2.25
C GLU A 192 -23.18 9.41 -2.32
N SER A 193 -23.02 8.48 -1.37
CA SER A 193 -21.87 7.56 -1.36
C SER A 193 -21.85 6.63 -2.57
N LEU A 194 -23.01 6.15 -3.01
CA LEU A 194 -23.13 5.33 -4.22
C LEU A 194 -22.82 6.13 -5.50
N GLN A 195 -23.21 7.42 -5.53
CA GLN A 195 -22.85 8.31 -6.61
C GLN A 195 -21.34 8.59 -6.65
N LYS A 196 -20.70 8.88 -5.50
CA LYS A 196 -19.23 9.00 -5.39
C LYS A 196 -18.50 7.75 -5.89
N LYS A 197 -19.04 6.55 -5.61
CA LYS A 197 -18.48 5.30 -6.17
C LYS A 197 -18.54 5.29 -7.71
N LYS A 198 -19.66 5.68 -8.30
CA LYS A 198 -19.80 5.78 -9.76
C LYS A 198 -18.79 6.77 -10.34
N GLU A 199 -18.66 7.93 -9.72
CA GLU A 199 -17.73 8.98 -10.12
C GLU A 199 -16.26 8.53 -10.06
N LEU A 200 -15.87 7.81 -9.01
CA LEU A 200 -14.54 7.22 -8.92
C LEU A 200 -14.27 6.23 -10.06
N LEU A 201 -15.23 5.34 -10.34
CA LEU A 201 -15.09 4.38 -11.43
C LEU A 201 -15.10 5.05 -12.81
N GLU A 202 -15.88 6.11 -13.01
CA GLU A 202 -15.88 6.87 -14.25
C GLU A 202 -14.60 7.67 -14.43
N TYR A 203 -14.04 8.27 -13.35
CA TYR A 203 -12.71 8.86 -13.36
C TYR A 203 -11.67 7.87 -13.89
N ILE A 204 -11.59 6.67 -13.29
CA ILE A 204 -10.64 5.63 -13.72
C ILE A 204 -10.86 5.24 -15.20
N ARG A 205 -12.11 5.17 -15.63
CA ARG A 205 -12.47 4.86 -17.03
C ARG A 205 -12.03 5.92 -18.01
N THR A 206 -12.19 7.18 -17.63
CA THR A 206 -11.81 8.35 -18.44
C THR A 206 -10.29 8.43 -18.56
N GLU A 207 -9.58 8.30 -17.43
CA GLU A 207 -8.13 8.35 -17.42
C GLU A 207 -7.50 7.19 -18.19
N ASN A 208 -8.02 5.95 -18.00
CA ASN A 208 -7.51 4.79 -18.74
C ASN A 208 -8.50 3.62 -18.81
N LYS A 209 -9.09 3.41 -19.99
CA LYS A 209 -10.05 2.32 -20.23
C LYS A 209 -9.49 0.92 -19.95
N GLN A 210 -8.19 0.69 -20.17
CA GLN A 210 -7.57 -0.63 -19.93
C GLN A 210 -7.41 -0.90 -18.43
N VAL A 211 -6.97 0.10 -17.65
CA VAL A 211 -6.88 0.03 -16.19
C VAL A 211 -8.26 -0.20 -15.60
N TYR A 212 -9.26 0.57 -16.04
CA TYR A 212 -10.65 0.38 -15.63
C TYR A 212 -11.14 -1.05 -15.88
N ARG A 213 -10.94 -1.60 -17.10
CA ARG A 213 -11.35 -2.97 -17.43
C ARG A 213 -10.66 -3.99 -16.53
N LYS A 214 -9.34 -3.85 -16.30
CA LYS A 214 -8.59 -4.76 -15.42
C LYS A 214 -9.11 -4.71 -13.99
N LEU A 215 -9.35 -3.54 -13.42
CA LEU A 215 -9.92 -3.38 -12.07
C LEU A 215 -11.34 -3.96 -12.00
N ARG A 216 -12.18 -3.66 -12.99
CA ARG A 216 -13.57 -4.15 -13.05
C ARG A 216 -13.66 -5.68 -13.09
N HIS A 217 -12.73 -6.33 -13.79
CA HIS A 217 -12.68 -7.78 -13.96
C HIS A 217 -11.75 -8.50 -12.99
N SER A 218 -11.06 -7.77 -12.10
CA SER A 218 -10.33 -8.38 -10.98
C SER A 218 -11.29 -9.17 -10.07
N LEU A 219 -10.76 -10.07 -9.23
CA LEU A 219 -11.59 -10.78 -8.27
C LEU A 219 -12.36 -9.82 -7.37
N PHE A 220 -11.67 -8.82 -6.81
CA PHE A 220 -12.29 -7.82 -5.95
C PHE A 220 -13.28 -6.93 -6.72
N GLY A 221 -12.91 -6.50 -7.93
CA GLY A 221 -13.76 -5.68 -8.78
C GLY A 221 -15.07 -6.36 -9.13
N ARG A 222 -15.06 -7.66 -9.38
CA ARG A 222 -16.30 -8.44 -9.63
C ARG A 222 -17.23 -8.42 -8.42
N VAL A 223 -16.69 -8.68 -7.22
CA VAL A 223 -17.47 -8.66 -5.97
C VAL A 223 -18.06 -7.28 -5.70
N MET A 224 -17.25 -6.21 -5.84
CA MET A 224 -17.68 -4.84 -5.56
C MET A 224 -18.70 -4.29 -6.57
N ASN A 225 -18.91 -4.96 -7.69
CA ASN A 225 -19.83 -4.53 -8.75
C ASN A 225 -20.95 -5.52 -9.01
N LEU A 226 -21.26 -6.40 -8.07
CA LEU A 226 -22.43 -7.27 -8.14
C LEU A 226 -23.71 -6.41 -8.21
N PRO A 227 -24.66 -6.77 -9.11
CA PRO A 227 -25.91 -6.03 -9.26
C PRO A 227 -26.87 -6.24 -8.08
N GLY A 228 -27.67 -5.22 -7.76
CA GLY A 228 -28.81 -5.30 -6.86
C GLY A 228 -28.51 -5.10 -5.38
N ARG A 229 -29.57 -5.18 -4.56
CA ARG A 229 -29.49 -5.02 -3.09
C ARG A 229 -28.76 -6.18 -2.40
N SER A 230 -28.78 -7.38 -2.97
CA SER A 230 -28.08 -8.57 -2.45
C SER A 230 -26.56 -8.41 -2.48
N GLY A 231 -25.99 -7.76 -3.52
CA GLY A 231 -24.57 -7.46 -3.59
C GLY A 231 -24.09 -6.41 -2.60
N ARG A 232 -25.01 -5.69 -1.92
CA ARG A 232 -24.68 -4.66 -0.92
C ARG A 232 -24.67 -5.22 0.50
N LYS A 233 -25.15 -6.45 0.70
CA LYS A 233 -25.23 -7.11 2.02
C LYS A 233 -24.07 -8.08 2.31
N MET A 234 -23.16 -8.29 1.32
CA MET A 234 -21.90 -9.01 1.49
C MET A 234 -20.80 -8.06 1.98
#